data_9efdca6d6d2a366e776dd392904b6734
#
_entry.id   9efdca6d6d2a366e776dd392904b6734
#
_cell.length_a   1.000
_cell.length_b   1.000
_cell.length_c   1.000
_cell.angle_alpha   90.00
_cell.angle_beta   90.00
_cell.angle_gamma   90.00
#
_symmetry.space_group_name_H-M   'P 1'
#
loop_
_entity.id
_entity.type
_entity.pdbx_description
1 polymer ?
#
loop_
_entity_poly.entity_id
_entity_poly.type
_entity_poly.pdbx_seq_one_letter_code
_entity_poly.pdbx_strand_id
1 'polypeptide(L)'
;MRSSELHFPYIVESVNQLPVRAAAAIRLHQSEPSIHSITVFPPQYYSTIHLGWLSGPWFGLRKTPRRTVVLGDHQAIIVAVDRGGHQTTRIIPYTALISIELALMILYAYVQFTWINEGQAETVKIEFNAVRTAIIREQLDWLRDMISARIRYSGPCPEGGLASLLANAPGKFRDYLRAALLPTEPLLMAVYQSALRRSKGSARSRSISPNRIVAITDRHLILVEEEFVPDITYGAITRFCPLACILFVTFESGSDAIRMWVARGTAQTTHEIGIALSPENAAVLRDWFGKIMAIPIRERPGDAVDSAIHKRQALSI
;
A
#
# COMPACT_ATOMS: atom_id res chain seq x y z
N MET A 1 31.78 3.15 -6.95
CA MET A 1 30.41 2.59 -6.95
C MET A 1 30.50 1.08 -7.22
N ARG A 2 29.98 0.23 -6.33
CA ARG A 2 30.02 -1.24 -6.54
C ARG A 2 29.03 -1.59 -7.65
N SER A 3 29.33 -2.58 -8.49
CA SER A 3 28.47 -3.01 -9.62
C SER A 3 27.02 -3.30 -9.18
N SER A 4 26.81 -3.77 -7.95
CA SER A 4 25.48 -4.04 -7.38
C SER A 4 24.64 -2.79 -7.12
N GLU A 5 25.25 -1.63 -6.94
CA GLU A 5 24.54 -0.35 -6.69
C GLU A 5 23.88 0.22 -7.95
N LEU A 6 24.22 -0.32 -9.13
CA LEU A 6 23.63 0.10 -10.40
C LEU A 6 22.22 -0.45 -10.63
N HIS A 7 21.84 -1.53 -9.93
CA HIS A 7 20.61 -2.28 -10.21
C HIS A 7 19.69 -2.47 -9.01
N PHE A 8 20.18 -2.28 -7.79
CA PHE A 8 19.41 -2.55 -6.57
C PHE A 8 19.30 -1.30 -5.70
N PRO A 9 18.23 -1.15 -4.91
CA PRO A 9 18.16 -0.11 -3.89
C PRO A 9 19.33 -0.19 -2.92
N TYR A 10 19.86 0.97 -2.52
CA TYR A 10 20.94 1.05 -1.54
C TYR A 10 20.81 2.29 -0.66
N ILE A 11 21.36 2.19 0.55
CA ILE A 11 21.40 3.29 1.52
C ILE A 11 22.68 4.08 1.31
N VAL A 12 22.59 5.39 1.48
CA VAL A 12 23.74 6.30 1.57
C VAL A 12 23.77 6.95 2.96
N GLU A 13 24.97 7.17 3.48
CA GLU A 13 25.17 7.64 4.85
C GLU A 13 24.97 9.16 5.00
N SER A 14 25.15 9.90 3.91
CA SER A 14 24.98 11.36 3.94
C SER A 14 24.50 11.92 2.61
N VAL A 15 23.93 13.12 2.67
CA VAL A 15 23.48 13.88 1.49
C VAL A 15 24.64 14.19 0.55
N ASN A 16 25.88 14.27 1.06
CA ASN A 16 27.09 14.55 0.27
C ASN A 16 27.44 13.45 -0.75
N GLN A 17 26.95 12.22 -0.51
CA GLN A 17 27.17 11.08 -1.42
C GLN A 17 26.20 11.07 -2.61
N LEU A 18 25.25 11.99 -2.61
CA LEU A 18 24.25 12.11 -3.67
C LEU A 18 24.74 13.02 -4.81
N PRO A 19 24.16 12.89 -6.02
CA PRO A 19 24.37 13.88 -7.07
C PRO A 19 24.03 15.30 -6.58
N VAL A 20 24.83 16.28 -6.98
CA VAL A 20 24.76 17.68 -6.49
C VAL A 20 23.34 18.24 -6.51
N ARG A 21 22.57 18.00 -7.59
CA ARG A 21 21.18 18.48 -7.71
C ARG A 21 20.27 17.85 -6.67
N ALA A 22 20.34 16.53 -6.49
CA ALA A 22 19.53 15.83 -5.49
C ALA A 22 19.89 16.29 -4.07
N ALA A 23 21.19 16.43 -3.77
CA ALA A 23 21.67 16.96 -2.50
C ALA A 23 21.15 18.38 -2.23
N ALA A 24 21.20 19.27 -3.21
CA ALA A 24 20.69 20.64 -3.09
C ALA A 24 19.18 20.65 -2.80
N ALA A 25 18.38 19.84 -3.53
CA ALA A 25 16.94 19.75 -3.30
C ALA A 25 16.60 19.25 -1.88
N ILE A 26 17.35 18.27 -1.37
CA ILE A 26 17.13 17.74 -0.03
C ILE A 26 17.44 18.81 1.03
N ARG A 27 18.57 19.50 0.91
CA ARG A 27 18.98 20.53 1.87
C ARG A 27 18.04 21.73 1.95
N LEU A 28 17.28 22.03 0.88
CA LEU A 28 16.26 23.08 0.89
C LEU A 28 15.09 22.73 1.84
N HIS A 29 14.85 21.46 2.11
CA HIS A 29 13.65 21.00 2.81
C HIS A 29 13.94 20.26 4.13
N GLN A 30 15.19 19.83 4.34
CA GLN A 30 15.56 19.01 5.49
C GLN A 30 16.99 19.32 5.95
N SER A 31 17.18 19.55 7.25
CA SER A 31 18.50 19.60 7.86
C SER A 31 19.07 18.19 8.02
N GLU A 32 20.38 18.02 7.83
CA GLU A 32 21.03 16.70 7.93
C GLU A 32 20.82 15.99 9.28
N PRO A 33 20.85 16.67 10.45
CA PRO A 33 20.65 16.02 11.75
C PRO A 33 19.27 15.38 11.92
N SER A 34 18.26 15.81 11.15
CA SER A 34 16.91 15.27 11.20
C SER A 34 16.62 14.23 10.13
N ILE A 35 17.64 13.72 9.45
CA ILE A 35 17.52 12.66 8.45
C ILE A 35 17.76 11.31 9.13
N HIS A 36 16.75 10.44 9.09
CA HIS A 36 16.87 9.07 9.55
C HIS A 36 17.55 8.18 8.53
N SER A 37 17.15 8.29 7.26
CA SER A 37 17.71 7.46 6.19
C SER A 37 17.63 8.10 4.82
N ILE A 38 18.55 7.70 3.96
CA ILE A 38 18.58 8.09 2.55
C ILE A 38 18.69 6.82 1.72
N THR A 39 17.64 6.51 0.95
CA THR A 39 17.62 5.34 0.06
C THR A 39 17.59 5.77 -1.39
N VAL A 40 18.52 5.23 -2.17
CA VAL A 40 18.60 5.48 -3.61
C VAL A 40 18.03 4.28 -4.37
N PHE A 41 17.07 4.55 -5.25
CA PHE A 41 16.47 3.61 -6.18
C PHE A 41 17.03 3.85 -7.57
N PRO A 42 17.91 2.97 -8.06
CA PRO A 42 18.44 3.08 -9.42
C PRO A 42 17.33 2.92 -10.46
N PRO A 43 17.52 3.46 -11.66
CA PRO A 43 16.59 3.24 -12.76
C PRO A 43 16.45 1.75 -13.08
N GLN A 44 15.21 1.29 -13.27
CA GLN A 44 14.88 -0.08 -13.66
C GLN A 44 14.31 -0.10 -15.07
N TYR A 45 14.42 -1.24 -15.75
CA TYR A 45 13.82 -1.47 -17.05
C TYR A 45 12.72 -2.51 -16.90
N TYR A 46 11.48 -2.14 -17.22
CA TYR A 46 10.35 -3.05 -17.19
C TYR A 46 9.71 -3.14 -18.57
N SER A 47 9.24 -4.32 -18.92
CA SER A 47 8.40 -4.49 -20.10
C SER A 47 7.03 -3.86 -19.83
N THR A 48 6.58 -2.98 -20.72
CA THR A 48 5.25 -2.36 -20.63
C THR A 48 4.17 -3.18 -21.33
N ILE A 49 4.55 -4.21 -22.08
CA ILE A 49 3.62 -4.97 -22.93
C ILE A 49 3.51 -6.38 -22.39
N HIS A 50 2.42 -6.66 -21.70
CA HIS A 50 1.94 -8.01 -21.40
C HIS A 50 1.00 -8.47 -22.55
N LEU A 51 1.48 -8.53 -23.76
CA LEU A 51 0.79 -9.18 -24.86
C LEU A 51 1.22 -10.64 -24.89
N GLY A 52 0.54 -11.50 -24.13
CA GLY A 52 0.65 -12.94 -24.02
C GLY A 52 1.75 -13.66 -24.79
N TRP A 53 1.67 -13.77 -26.10
CA TRP A 53 2.61 -14.45 -26.98
C TRP A 53 3.63 -13.53 -27.69
N LEU A 54 3.46 -12.20 -27.62
CA LEU A 54 4.32 -11.17 -28.24
C LEU A 54 5.24 -10.47 -27.22
N SER A 55 5.47 -11.04 -26.06
CA SER A 55 6.41 -10.49 -25.06
C SER A 55 7.87 -10.67 -25.49
N GLY A 56 8.28 -9.95 -26.52
CA GLY A 56 9.68 -9.85 -26.92
C GLY A 56 10.38 -8.71 -26.18
N PRO A 57 11.69 -8.84 -25.84
CA PRO A 57 12.44 -7.83 -25.10
C PRO A 57 12.61 -6.49 -25.84
N TRP A 58 12.11 -6.36 -27.03
CA TRP A 58 12.35 -5.23 -27.93
C TRP A 58 11.22 -4.21 -28.02
N PHE A 59 10.02 -4.53 -27.54
CA PHE A 59 8.87 -3.64 -27.61
C PHE A 59 8.44 -3.18 -26.23
N GLY A 60 8.52 -1.87 -25.96
CA GLY A 60 7.92 -1.26 -24.79
C GLY A 60 8.71 -1.37 -23.49
N LEU A 61 10.04 -1.28 -23.52
CA LEU A 61 10.82 -1.14 -22.30
C LEU A 61 10.65 0.25 -21.69
N ARG A 62 9.97 0.32 -20.55
CA ARG A 62 9.89 1.53 -19.75
C ARG A 62 11.08 1.58 -18.79
N LYS A 63 11.86 2.64 -18.83
CA LYS A 63 12.88 2.95 -17.86
C LYS A 63 12.31 3.86 -16.78
N THR A 64 12.36 3.44 -15.53
CA THR A 64 11.98 4.30 -14.41
C THR A 64 13.01 5.41 -14.18
N PRO A 65 12.62 6.57 -13.64
CA PRO A 65 13.59 7.57 -13.20
C PRO A 65 14.40 7.05 -12.02
N ARG A 66 15.61 7.58 -11.85
CA ARG A 66 16.34 7.43 -10.59
C ARG A 66 15.60 8.18 -9.50
N ARG A 67 15.40 7.56 -8.35
CA ARG A 67 14.74 8.19 -7.21
C ARG A 67 15.61 8.11 -5.98
N THR A 68 15.56 9.16 -5.19
CA THR A 68 16.15 9.23 -3.86
C THR A 68 15.02 9.50 -2.88
N VAL A 69 14.87 8.65 -1.89
CA VAL A 69 13.91 8.79 -0.80
C VAL A 69 14.69 9.13 0.46
N VAL A 70 14.32 10.22 1.09
CA VAL A 70 14.86 10.66 2.37
C VAL A 70 13.72 10.57 3.40
N LEU A 71 13.94 9.83 4.46
CA LEU A 71 13.05 9.79 5.61
C LEU A 71 13.63 10.68 6.71
N GLY A 72 12.89 11.71 7.06
CA GLY A 72 13.23 12.64 8.14
C GLY A 72 12.27 12.48 9.32
N ASP A 73 12.42 13.33 10.35
CA ASP A 73 11.60 13.24 11.58
C ASP A 73 10.11 13.52 11.36
N HIS A 74 9.76 14.34 10.35
CA HIS A 74 8.37 14.82 10.15
C HIS A 74 7.84 14.63 8.74
N GLN A 75 8.71 14.30 7.80
CA GLN A 75 8.35 14.21 6.39
C GLN A 75 9.26 13.25 5.63
N ALA A 76 8.74 12.71 4.53
CA ALA A 76 9.55 12.06 3.51
C ALA A 76 9.77 13.01 2.33
N ILE A 77 10.98 13.00 1.76
CA ILE A 77 11.32 13.76 0.56
C ILE A 77 11.68 12.78 -0.54
N ILE A 78 11.02 12.88 -1.68
CA ILE A 78 11.27 12.04 -2.84
C ILE A 78 11.78 12.92 -3.96
N VAL A 79 13.04 12.73 -4.34
CA VAL A 79 13.67 13.39 -5.48
C VAL A 79 13.76 12.40 -6.62
N ALA A 80 13.10 12.70 -7.74
CA ALA A 80 13.17 11.90 -8.96
C ALA A 80 13.93 12.68 -10.05
N VAL A 81 14.84 11.99 -10.76
CA VAL A 81 15.59 12.55 -11.87
C VAL A 81 15.36 11.67 -13.08
N ASP A 82 14.79 12.24 -14.14
CA ASP A 82 14.50 11.55 -15.39
C ASP A 82 15.75 11.48 -16.30
N ARG A 83 15.58 10.92 -17.50
CA ARG A 83 16.66 10.81 -18.50
C ARG A 83 17.12 12.15 -19.06
N GLY A 84 16.24 13.12 -19.13
CA GLY A 84 16.53 14.48 -19.59
C GLY A 84 17.20 15.34 -18.53
N GLY A 85 17.40 14.78 -17.32
CA GLY A 85 17.94 15.52 -16.18
C GLY A 85 16.91 16.44 -15.51
N HIS A 86 15.61 16.34 -15.88
CA HIS A 86 14.55 17.03 -15.17
C HIS A 86 14.39 16.43 -13.79
N GLN A 87 14.37 17.30 -12.80
CA GLN A 87 14.21 16.94 -11.42
C GLN A 87 12.81 17.30 -10.93
N THR A 88 12.18 16.36 -10.25
CA THR A 88 10.95 16.61 -9.49
C THR A 88 11.20 16.28 -8.03
N THR A 89 10.70 17.12 -7.13
CA THR A 89 10.78 16.92 -5.69
C THR A 89 9.37 16.86 -5.14
N ARG A 90 9.10 15.85 -4.32
CA ARG A 90 7.83 15.68 -3.59
C ARG A 90 8.14 15.63 -2.11
N ILE A 91 7.40 16.41 -1.35
CA ILE A 91 7.48 16.45 0.11
C ILE A 91 6.20 15.85 0.64
N ILE A 92 6.32 14.87 1.50
CA ILE A 92 5.20 14.13 2.08
C ILE A 92 5.25 14.31 3.59
N PRO A 93 4.50 15.26 4.16
CA PRO A 93 4.37 15.38 5.60
C PRO A 93 3.71 14.12 6.18
N TYR A 94 4.24 13.57 7.27
CA TYR A 94 3.68 12.34 7.87
C TYR A 94 2.26 12.53 8.39
N THR A 95 1.90 13.76 8.76
CA THR A 95 0.53 14.10 9.15
C THR A 95 -0.48 14.05 8.00
N ALA A 96 0.00 14.13 6.76
CA ALA A 96 -0.82 14.07 5.55
C ALA A 96 -0.85 12.66 4.91
N LEU A 97 0.03 11.75 5.35
CA LEU A 97 0.16 10.42 4.79
C LEU A 97 -1.02 9.53 5.19
N ILE A 98 -1.78 9.05 4.21
CA ILE A 98 -3.00 8.26 4.43
C ILE A 98 -2.83 6.77 4.11
N SER A 99 -1.83 6.39 3.31
CA SER A 99 -1.45 4.99 3.16
C SER A 99 -0.05 4.78 2.59
N ILE A 100 0.52 3.65 2.95
CA ILE A 100 1.73 3.10 2.37
C ILE A 100 1.35 1.75 1.76
N GLU A 101 1.78 1.48 0.53
CA GLU A 101 1.56 0.20 -0.14
C GLU A 101 2.90 -0.39 -0.55
N LEU A 102 3.13 -1.65 -0.22
CA LEU A 102 4.28 -2.45 -0.64
C LEU A 102 3.78 -3.62 -1.46
N ALA A 103 4.14 -3.66 -2.73
CA ALA A 103 3.88 -4.81 -3.60
C ALA A 103 5.16 -5.58 -3.86
N LEU A 104 5.07 -6.89 -3.75
CA LEU A 104 6.17 -7.82 -3.96
C LEU A 104 5.75 -8.89 -4.96
N MET A 105 6.45 -8.93 -6.09
CA MET A 105 6.28 -9.93 -7.14
C MET A 105 7.66 -10.42 -7.51
N ILE A 106 7.92 -11.68 -7.52
CA ILE A 106 9.21 -12.34 -7.82
C ILE A 106 10.45 -11.41 -7.85
N LEU A 107 10.68 -10.70 -8.95
CA LEU A 107 11.80 -9.76 -9.14
C LEU A 107 11.38 -8.28 -9.19
N TYR A 108 10.09 -8.03 -9.27
CA TYR A 108 9.50 -6.68 -9.31
C TYR A 108 8.89 -6.34 -7.97
N ALA A 109 9.16 -5.14 -7.51
CA ALA A 109 8.52 -4.60 -6.33
C ALA A 109 8.24 -3.11 -6.51
N TYR A 110 7.28 -2.60 -5.77
CA TYR A 110 7.12 -1.17 -5.63
C TYR A 110 6.68 -0.78 -4.22
N VAL A 111 7.02 0.44 -3.85
CA VAL A 111 6.42 1.16 -2.74
C VAL A 111 5.60 2.30 -3.30
N GLN A 112 4.38 2.47 -2.79
CA GLN A 112 3.53 3.60 -3.12
C GLN A 112 3.12 4.34 -1.86
N PHE A 113 3.32 5.65 -1.86
CA PHE A 113 2.82 6.56 -0.83
C PHE A 113 1.60 7.28 -1.36
N THR A 114 0.56 7.40 -0.51
CA THR A 114 -0.62 8.22 -0.81
C THR A 114 -0.80 9.21 0.33
N TRP A 115 -0.90 10.50 -0.01
CA TRP A 115 -1.06 11.58 0.97
C TRP A 115 -2.06 12.61 0.48
N ILE A 116 -2.54 13.45 1.40
CA ILE A 116 -3.38 14.60 1.07
C ILE A 116 -2.47 15.83 0.87
N ASN A 117 -2.58 16.46 -0.29
CA ASN A 117 -1.91 17.70 -0.61
C ASN A 117 -2.94 18.69 -1.17
N GLU A 118 -3.03 19.88 -0.57
CA GLU A 118 -3.97 20.94 -1.00
C GLU A 118 -5.41 20.46 -1.24
N GLY A 119 -5.89 19.56 -0.38
CA GLY A 119 -7.23 19.01 -0.50
C GLY A 119 -7.41 17.92 -1.56
N GLN A 120 -6.34 17.41 -2.15
CA GLN A 120 -6.37 16.31 -3.12
C GLN A 120 -5.50 15.14 -2.67
N ALA A 121 -5.92 13.91 -3.00
CA ALA A 121 -5.09 12.75 -2.77
C ALA A 121 -4.04 12.63 -3.88
N GLU A 122 -2.78 12.72 -3.52
CA GLU A 122 -1.65 12.48 -4.41
C GLU A 122 -1.04 11.10 -4.13
N THR A 123 -0.43 10.53 -5.17
CA THR A 123 0.31 9.28 -5.07
C THR A 123 1.68 9.39 -5.72
N VAL A 124 2.63 8.65 -5.15
CA VAL A 124 3.93 8.40 -5.80
C VAL A 124 4.28 6.93 -5.69
N LYS A 125 4.55 6.30 -6.82
CA LYS A 125 4.94 4.89 -6.92
C LYS A 125 6.43 4.80 -7.23
N ILE A 126 7.18 4.05 -6.43
CA ILE A 126 8.62 3.84 -6.55
C ILE A 126 8.85 2.36 -6.86
N GLU A 127 9.23 2.07 -8.08
CA GLU A 127 9.48 0.72 -8.57
C GLU A 127 10.94 0.33 -8.36
N PHE A 128 11.18 -0.91 -7.95
CA PHE A 128 12.53 -1.42 -7.68
C PHE A 128 12.63 -2.93 -7.85
N ASN A 129 13.86 -3.46 -7.87
CA ASN A 129 14.09 -4.90 -7.88
C ASN A 129 13.89 -5.50 -6.49
N ALA A 130 13.07 -6.55 -6.39
CA ALA A 130 12.66 -7.17 -5.13
C ALA A 130 13.79 -7.84 -4.34
N VAL A 131 14.96 -8.10 -4.93
CA VAL A 131 16.08 -8.78 -4.27
C VAL A 131 16.54 -8.11 -2.97
N ARG A 132 16.41 -6.79 -2.86
CA ARG A 132 16.77 -6.03 -1.64
C ARG A 132 15.55 -5.49 -0.88
N THR A 133 14.46 -6.21 -0.88
CA THR A 133 13.22 -5.80 -0.17
C THR A 133 13.43 -5.63 1.33
N ALA A 134 14.35 -6.37 1.95
CA ALA A 134 14.63 -6.27 3.39
C ALA A 134 14.99 -4.83 3.81
N ILE A 135 15.85 -4.15 3.04
CA ILE A 135 16.23 -2.75 3.30
C ILE A 135 15.00 -1.84 3.25
N ILE A 136 14.13 -2.06 2.27
CA ILE A 136 12.93 -1.23 2.10
C ILE A 136 11.93 -1.48 3.22
N ARG A 137 11.76 -2.74 3.64
CA ARG A 137 10.89 -3.09 4.78
C ARG A 137 11.33 -2.40 6.05
N GLU A 138 12.61 -2.47 6.39
CA GLU A 138 13.17 -1.80 7.57
C GLU A 138 12.84 -0.29 7.57
N GLN A 139 13.00 0.38 6.42
CA GLN A 139 12.66 1.79 6.28
C GLN A 139 11.15 2.05 6.43
N LEU A 140 10.32 1.18 5.86
CA LEU A 140 8.88 1.29 5.97
C LEU A 140 8.38 1.00 7.39
N ASP A 141 8.98 0.06 8.09
CA ASP A 141 8.64 -0.28 9.48
C ASP A 141 8.97 0.88 10.40
N TRP A 142 10.14 1.50 10.23
CA TRP A 142 10.47 2.73 10.95
C TRP A 142 9.46 3.86 10.65
N LEU A 143 9.15 4.09 9.37
CA LEU A 143 8.19 5.12 8.96
C LEU A 143 6.80 4.84 9.57
N ARG A 144 6.34 3.60 9.54
CA ARG A 144 5.05 3.20 10.14
C ARG A 144 5.03 3.45 11.64
N ASP A 145 6.11 3.14 12.34
CA ASP A 145 6.22 3.42 13.77
C ASP A 145 6.14 4.94 14.04
N MET A 146 6.83 5.75 13.25
CA MET A 146 6.82 7.21 13.37
C MET A 146 5.43 7.82 13.13
N ILE A 147 4.73 7.44 12.07
CA ILE A 147 3.41 8.01 11.74
C ILE A 147 2.32 7.56 12.71
N SER A 148 2.49 6.40 13.34
CA SER A 148 1.51 5.81 14.26
C SER A 148 1.82 6.02 15.74
N ALA A 149 2.95 6.62 16.09
CA ALA A 149 3.38 6.80 17.48
C ALA A 149 2.39 7.63 18.33
N ARG A 150 1.58 8.49 17.69
CA ARG A 150 0.69 9.43 18.37
C ARG A 150 -0.65 8.84 18.78
N ILE A 151 -1.14 7.80 18.13
CA ILE A 151 -2.45 7.19 18.40
C ILE A 151 -2.28 5.68 18.45
N ARG A 152 -2.49 5.13 19.63
CA ARG A 152 -2.59 3.70 19.86
C ARG A 152 -3.98 3.36 20.35
N TYR A 153 -4.60 2.41 19.71
CA TYR A 153 -5.86 1.88 20.15
C TYR A 153 -5.64 0.84 21.26
N SER A 154 -6.29 1.01 22.40
CA SER A 154 -6.27 0.03 23.49
C SER A 154 -7.55 -0.82 23.46
N GLY A 155 -7.53 -1.91 22.72
CA GLY A 155 -8.60 -2.90 22.70
C GLY A 155 -8.15 -4.24 23.27
N PRO A 156 -9.08 -5.14 23.59
CA PRO A 156 -8.74 -6.49 23.99
C PRO A 156 -8.02 -7.22 22.86
N CYS A 157 -6.84 -7.74 23.12
CA CYS A 157 -6.19 -8.66 22.20
C CYS A 157 -6.96 -9.99 22.21
N PRO A 158 -7.28 -10.56 21.04
CA PRO A 158 -7.95 -11.85 20.98
C PRO A 158 -7.08 -12.96 21.57
N GLU A 159 -7.70 -13.83 22.35
CA GLU A 159 -7.05 -15.04 22.84
C GLU A 159 -6.62 -15.94 21.68
N GLY A 160 -5.40 -16.48 21.72
CA GLY A 160 -4.84 -17.32 20.66
C GLY A 160 -4.15 -16.56 19.51
N GLY A 161 -4.20 -15.23 19.49
CA GLY A 161 -3.44 -14.40 18.54
C GLY A 161 -3.69 -14.70 17.07
N LEU A 162 -2.67 -14.52 16.23
CA LEU A 162 -2.72 -14.68 14.77
C LEU A 162 -3.24 -16.07 14.34
N ALA A 163 -2.84 -17.14 15.02
CA ALA A 163 -3.20 -18.50 14.66
C ALA A 163 -4.72 -18.75 14.78
N SER A 164 -5.33 -18.24 15.85
CA SER A 164 -6.78 -18.35 16.09
C SER A 164 -7.57 -17.53 15.06
N LEU A 165 -7.17 -16.27 14.86
CA LEU A 165 -7.87 -15.37 13.93
C LEU A 165 -7.83 -15.82 12.48
N LEU A 166 -6.78 -16.51 12.08
CA LEU A 166 -6.55 -16.95 10.70
C LEU A 166 -6.49 -18.48 10.56
N ALA A 167 -7.17 -19.22 11.42
CA ALA A 167 -7.20 -20.69 11.37
C ALA A 167 -7.60 -21.22 9.97
N ASN A 168 -8.55 -20.55 9.31
CA ASN A 168 -9.08 -20.93 8.00
C ASN A 168 -8.31 -20.26 6.83
N ALA A 169 -7.31 -19.44 7.09
CA ALA A 169 -6.53 -18.80 6.03
C ALA A 169 -5.43 -19.73 5.52
N PRO A 170 -5.14 -19.75 4.18
CA PRO A 170 -3.99 -20.45 3.65
C PRO A 170 -2.69 -19.98 4.29
N GLY A 171 -1.72 -20.91 4.48
CA GLY A 171 -0.45 -20.64 5.17
C GLY A 171 0.29 -19.40 4.63
N LYS A 172 0.35 -19.24 3.29
CA LYS A 172 0.98 -18.09 2.65
C LYS A 172 0.44 -16.74 3.14
N PHE A 173 -0.88 -16.61 3.38
CA PHE A 173 -1.48 -15.38 3.86
C PHE A 173 -1.14 -15.10 5.32
N ARG A 174 -1.04 -16.15 6.14
CA ARG A 174 -0.57 -16.01 7.53
C ARG A 174 0.88 -15.50 7.57
N ASP A 175 1.72 -15.99 6.66
CA ASP A 175 3.11 -15.57 6.55
C ASP A 175 3.24 -14.14 6.02
N TYR A 176 2.43 -13.75 5.03
CA TYR A 176 2.38 -12.37 4.54
C TYR A 176 1.95 -11.40 5.65
N LEU A 177 0.89 -11.74 6.41
CA LEU A 177 0.47 -10.87 7.52
C LEU A 177 1.52 -10.83 8.63
N ARG A 178 2.11 -11.97 9.01
CA ARG A 178 3.20 -11.99 10.00
C ARG A 178 4.36 -11.08 9.59
N ALA A 179 4.73 -11.12 8.31
CA ALA A 179 5.77 -10.25 7.76
C ALA A 179 5.35 -8.78 7.63
N ALA A 180 4.06 -8.48 7.73
CA ALA A 180 3.50 -7.13 7.68
C ALA A 180 3.33 -6.49 9.06
N LEU A 181 3.32 -7.28 10.14
CA LEU A 181 3.19 -6.77 11.51
C LEU A 181 4.53 -6.23 12.00
N LEU A 182 4.49 -5.08 12.69
CA LEU A 182 5.65 -4.62 13.46
C LEU A 182 5.84 -5.51 14.70
N PRO A 183 7.07 -5.71 15.19
CA PRO A 183 7.34 -6.55 16.34
C PRO A 183 6.55 -6.15 17.62
N THR A 184 6.25 -4.86 17.76
CA THR A 184 5.55 -4.28 18.91
C THR A 184 4.08 -3.95 18.64
N GLU A 185 3.54 -4.40 17.51
CA GLU A 185 2.19 -4.07 17.04
C GLU A 185 1.24 -5.24 17.30
N PRO A 186 0.38 -5.17 18.34
CA PRO A 186 -0.55 -6.24 18.63
C PRO A 186 -1.63 -6.31 17.54
N LEU A 187 -1.88 -7.52 17.07
CA LEU A 187 -3.01 -7.80 16.17
C LEU A 187 -4.29 -7.88 16.99
N LEU A 188 -5.24 -7.01 16.71
CA LEU A 188 -6.54 -6.94 17.41
C LEU A 188 -7.60 -7.76 16.69
N MET A 189 -7.55 -7.79 15.36
CA MET A 189 -8.53 -8.44 14.52
C MET A 189 -7.91 -8.87 13.19
N ALA A 190 -8.35 -9.98 12.62
CA ALA A 190 -8.07 -10.34 11.24
C ALA A 190 -9.19 -11.21 10.67
N VAL A 191 -9.55 -10.96 9.41
CA VAL A 191 -10.44 -11.80 8.63
C VAL A 191 -9.77 -12.18 7.31
N TYR A 192 -9.90 -13.45 6.93
CA TYR A 192 -9.51 -13.91 5.61
C TYR A 192 -10.73 -13.92 4.70
N GLN A 193 -10.61 -13.30 3.55
CA GLN A 193 -11.62 -13.29 2.50
C GLN A 193 -11.08 -14.07 1.29
N SER A 194 -11.67 -15.20 0.98
CA SER A 194 -11.39 -15.91 -0.27
C SER A 194 -11.83 -15.08 -1.48
N ALA A 195 -11.23 -15.34 -2.64
CA ALA A 195 -11.61 -14.65 -3.87
C ALA A 195 -13.11 -14.76 -4.13
N LEU A 196 -13.76 -13.62 -4.32
CA LEU A 196 -15.17 -13.57 -4.67
C LEU A 196 -15.32 -13.65 -6.18
N ARG A 197 -16.24 -14.51 -6.64
CA ARG A 197 -16.52 -14.74 -8.06
C ARG A 197 -17.99 -14.52 -8.34
N ARG A 198 -18.28 -13.82 -9.42
CA ARG A 198 -19.66 -13.66 -9.90
C ARG A 198 -20.09 -14.90 -10.67
N SER A 199 -21.10 -15.58 -10.20
CA SER A 199 -21.74 -16.68 -10.93
C SER A 199 -22.74 -16.10 -11.93
N LYS A 200 -22.30 -15.75 -13.12
CA LYS A 200 -23.23 -15.59 -14.26
C LYS A 200 -23.15 -16.86 -15.07
N GLY A 201 -24.31 -17.50 -15.33
CA GLY A 201 -24.51 -18.78 -16.00
C GLY A 201 -23.84 -19.04 -17.35
N SER A 202 -22.74 -18.40 -17.64
CA SER A 202 -21.84 -18.65 -18.76
C SER A 202 -20.48 -19.11 -18.23
N ALA A 203 -19.77 -19.95 -18.98
CA ALA A 203 -18.54 -20.65 -18.63
C ALA A 203 -17.33 -19.74 -18.19
N ARG A 204 -17.52 -18.43 -18.05
CA ARG A 204 -16.51 -17.46 -17.59
C ARG A 204 -16.97 -16.78 -16.30
N SER A 205 -16.63 -17.37 -15.15
CA SER A 205 -16.79 -16.67 -13.87
C SER A 205 -15.84 -15.46 -13.83
N ARG A 206 -16.39 -14.26 -13.65
CA ARG A 206 -15.58 -13.04 -13.47
C ARG A 206 -15.21 -12.90 -12.00
N SER A 207 -13.93 -12.73 -11.69
CA SER A 207 -13.51 -12.43 -10.33
C SER A 207 -13.97 -11.02 -9.93
N ILE A 208 -14.59 -10.92 -8.76
CA ILE A 208 -15.01 -9.66 -8.13
C ILE A 208 -13.87 -9.09 -7.28
N SER A 209 -13.18 -9.98 -6.56
CA SER A 209 -12.06 -9.61 -5.71
C SER A 209 -11.05 -10.75 -5.59
N PRO A 210 -9.75 -10.42 -5.38
CA PRO A 210 -8.73 -11.42 -5.06
C PRO A 210 -8.93 -12.01 -3.66
N ASN A 211 -8.13 -13.04 -3.35
CA ASN A 211 -7.93 -13.48 -1.97
C ASN A 211 -7.28 -12.35 -1.17
N ARG A 212 -7.74 -12.14 0.06
CA ARG A 212 -7.19 -11.07 0.91
C ARG A 212 -7.30 -11.35 2.39
N ILE A 213 -6.48 -10.66 3.17
CA ILE A 213 -6.67 -10.46 4.60
C ILE A 213 -6.99 -9.00 4.85
N VAL A 214 -7.96 -8.75 5.71
CA VAL A 214 -8.20 -7.47 6.36
C VAL A 214 -7.80 -7.65 7.82
N ALA A 215 -6.77 -6.96 8.26
CA ALA A 215 -6.26 -7.04 9.62
C ALA A 215 -6.25 -5.65 10.26
N ILE A 216 -6.49 -5.61 11.56
CA ILE A 216 -6.50 -4.39 12.35
C ILE A 216 -5.60 -4.61 13.55
N THR A 217 -4.70 -3.66 13.76
CA THR A 217 -3.77 -3.62 14.88
C THR A 217 -4.13 -2.45 15.79
N ASP A 218 -3.34 -2.20 16.80
CA ASP A 218 -3.49 -1.00 17.65
C ASP A 218 -3.21 0.32 16.89
N ARG A 219 -2.65 0.26 15.68
CA ARG A 219 -2.17 1.42 14.91
C ARG A 219 -2.61 1.48 13.45
N HIS A 220 -2.78 0.33 12.81
CA HIS A 220 -3.02 0.24 11.37
C HIS A 220 -4.21 -0.65 11.01
N LEU A 221 -4.90 -0.25 9.96
CA LEU A 221 -5.63 -1.18 9.11
C LEU A 221 -4.64 -1.71 8.06
N ILE A 222 -4.47 -3.03 8.02
CA ILE A 222 -3.56 -3.71 7.10
C ILE A 222 -4.40 -4.52 6.11
N LEU A 223 -4.20 -4.29 4.83
CA LEU A 223 -4.79 -5.09 3.76
C LEU A 223 -3.68 -5.88 3.08
N VAL A 224 -3.79 -7.20 3.08
CA VAL A 224 -2.90 -8.08 2.33
C VAL A 224 -3.71 -8.71 1.21
N GLU A 225 -3.39 -8.39 -0.02
CA GLU A 225 -4.11 -8.86 -1.20
C GLU A 225 -3.15 -9.67 -2.09
N GLU A 226 -3.67 -10.74 -2.66
CA GLU A 226 -2.99 -11.44 -3.74
C GLU A 226 -3.05 -10.57 -5.00
N GLU A 227 -1.93 -10.37 -5.68
CA GLU A 227 -1.97 -9.62 -6.91
C GLU A 227 -2.74 -10.40 -7.99
N PHE A 228 -3.66 -9.70 -8.62
CA PHE A 228 -4.51 -10.27 -9.67
C PHE A 228 -3.97 -9.91 -11.05
N VAL A 229 -2.82 -10.51 -11.40
CA VAL A 229 -2.42 -10.59 -12.81
C VAL A 229 -2.83 -11.97 -13.30
N PRO A 230 -3.61 -12.10 -14.40
CA PRO A 230 -4.21 -13.37 -14.81
C PRO A 230 -3.25 -14.57 -14.92
N ASP A 231 -1.98 -14.33 -15.10
CA ASP A 231 -0.96 -15.37 -15.30
C ASP A 231 0.16 -15.38 -14.23
N ILE A 232 0.07 -14.52 -13.20
CA ILE A 232 1.11 -14.40 -12.15
C ILE A 232 0.47 -14.50 -10.77
N THR A 233 0.47 -15.70 -10.19
CA THR A 233 -0.11 -15.97 -8.86
C THR A 233 0.88 -15.80 -7.69
N TYR A 234 2.03 -15.19 -7.90
CA TYR A 234 3.14 -15.18 -6.93
C TYR A 234 3.45 -13.80 -6.34
N GLY A 235 2.49 -12.91 -6.29
CA GLY A 235 2.67 -11.58 -5.73
C GLY A 235 1.71 -11.31 -4.58
N ALA A 236 2.14 -10.46 -3.65
CA ALA A 236 1.28 -9.90 -2.61
C ALA A 236 1.42 -8.38 -2.58
N ILE A 237 0.31 -7.71 -2.40
CA ILE A 237 0.21 -6.28 -2.15
C ILE A 237 -0.18 -6.12 -0.69
N THR A 238 0.66 -5.46 0.09
CA THR A 238 0.36 -5.10 1.47
C THR A 238 0.15 -3.60 1.56
N ARG A 239 -1.01 -3.18 2.05
CA ARG A 239 -1.34 -1.77 2.25
C ARG A 239 -1.51 -1.49 3.73
N PHE A 240 -0.85 -0.46 4.20
CA PHE A 240 -0.90 0.03 5.57
C PHE A 240 -1.63 1.37 5.60
N CYS A 241 -2.72 1.44 6.35
CA CYS A 241 -3.48 2.66 6.57
C CYS A 241 -3.43 3.00 8.06
N PRO A 242 -2.81 4.11 8.47
CA PRO A 242 -2.83 4.53 9.87
C PRO A 242 -4.25 4.70 10.36
N LEU A 243 -4.60 4.11 11.50
CA LEU A 243 -5.96 4.22 12.06
C LEU A 243 -6.35 5.68 12.34
N ALA A 244 -5.37 6.51 12.70
CA ALA A 244 -5.55 7.95 12.91
C ALA A 244 -6.11 8.70 11.69
N CYS A 245 -5.92 8.15 10.49
CA CYS A 245 -6.40 8.75 9.26
C CYS A 245 -7.79 8.25 8.83
N ILE A 246 -8.36 7.25 9.52
CA ILE A 246 -9.68 6.71 9.18
C ILE A 246 -10.76 7.60 9.79
N LEU A 247 -11.57 8.20 8.93
CA LEU A 247 -12.64 9.10 9.33
C LEU A 247 -13.96 8.38 9.59
N PHE A 248 -14.31 7.46 8.70
CA PHE A 248 -15.50 6.62 8.81
C PHE A 248 -15.37 5.39 7.90
N VAL A 249 -16.22 4.41 8.15
CA VAL A 249 -16.35 3.22 7.32
C VAL A 249 -17.80 3.14 6.82
N THR A 250 -17.97 2.83 5.54
CA THR A 250 -19.29 2.67 4.93
C THR A 250 -19.43 1.25 4.41
N PHE A 251 -20.60 0.64 4.63
CA PHE A 251 -20.94 -0.66 4.05
C PHE A 251 -22.05 -0.46 3.03
N GLU A 252 -21.82 -0.99 1.83
CA GLU A 252 -22.73 -0.94 0.68
C GLU A 252 -23.09 -2.36 0.29
N SER A 253 -24.39 -2.68 0.32
CA SER A 253 -24.87 -4.01 -0.06
C SER A 253 -24.94 -4.12 -1.58
N GLY A 254 -24.23 -5.07 -2.16
CA GLY A 254 -24.31 -5.44 -3.57
C GLY A 254 -24.95 -6.81 -3.76
N SER A 255 -25.22 -7.18 -5.01
CA SER A 255 -25.84 -8.48 -5.35
C SER A 255 -24.97 -9.69 -4.99
N ASP A 256 -23.67 -9.56 -5.07
CA ASP A 256 -22.72 -10.68 -4.95
C ASP A 256 -21.71 -10.50 -3.79
N ALA A 257 -21.63 -9.30 -3.22
CA ALA A 257 -20.71 -8.97 -2.14
C ALA A 257 -21.15 -7.70 -1.42
N ILE A 258 -20.72 -7.55 -0.18
CA ILE A 258 -20.79 -6.28 0.54
C ILE A 258 -19.49 -5.53 0.29
N ARG A 259 -19.57 -4.27 -0.10
CA ARG A 259 -18.41 -3.39 -0.19
C ARG A 259 -18.25 -2.60 1.08
N MET A 260 -17.09 -2.75 1.71
CA MET A 260 -16.65 -1.88 2.77
C MET A 260 -15.79 -0.77 2.17
N TRP A 261 -16.20 0.47 2.38
CA TRP A 261 -15.44 1.65 1.99
C TRP A 261 -14.80 2.26 3.22
N VAL A 262 -13.49 2.40 3.20
CA VAL A 262 -12.74 3.04 4.27
C VAL A 262 -12.37 4.44 3.82
N ALA A 263 -13.03 5.44 4.41
CA ALA A 263 -12.74 6.85 4.14
C ALA A 263 -11.58 7.32 5.00
N ARG A 264 -10.55 7.86 4.37
CA ARG A 264 -9.31 8.31 4.99
C ARG A 264 -9.02 9.74 4.57
N GLY A 265 -8.35 10.47 5.44
CA GLY A 265 -7.93 11.83 5.12
C GLY A 265 -8.15 12.81 6.23
N THR A 266 -8.62 14.01 5.89
CA THR A 266 -8.97 15.08 6.81
C THR A 266 -10.47 15.36 6.76
N ALA A 267 -10.99 16.19 7.66
CA ALA A 267 -12.40 16.59 7.63
C ALA A 267 -12.82 17.27 6.31
N GLN A 268 -11.86 17.82 5.57
CA GLN A 268 -12.11 18.55 4.32
C GLN A 268 -11.91 17.70 3.07
N THR A 269 -11.10 16.63 3.16
CA THR A 269 -10.74 15.81 2.02
C THR A 269 -10.73 14.34 2.40
N THR A 270 -11.50 13.56 1.66
CA THR A 270 -11.58 12.11 1.85
C THR A 270 -11.08 11.36 0.62
N HIS A 271 -10.34 10.30 0.88
CA HIS A 271 -9.97 9.29 -0.11
C HIS A 271 -10.47 7.93 0.35
N GLU A 272 -11.24 7.24 -0.48
CA GLU A 272 -11.87 5.98 -0.12
C GLU A 272 -11.13 4.77 -0.71
N ILE A 273 -11.02 3.70 0.08
CA ILE A 273 -10.61 2.37 -0.40
C ILE A 273 -11.83 1.47 -0.32
N GLY A 274 -12.19 0.85 -1.45
CA GLY A 274 -13.25 -0.15 -1.51
C GLY A 274 -12.70 -1.57 -1.31
N ILE A 275 -13.32 -2.34 -0.43
CA ILE A 275 -12.97 -3.73 -0.10
C ILE A 275 -14.23 -4.58 -0.25
N ALA A 276 -14.24 -5.51 -1.21
CA ALA A 276 -15.34 -6.45 -1.36
C ALA A 276 -15.20 -7.60 -0.36
N LEU A 277 -16.28 -7.90 0.35
CA LEU A 277 -16.33 -8.87 1.45
C LEU A 277 -17.53 -9.80 1.29
N SER A 278 -17.43 -11.01 1.84
CA SER A 278 -18.61 -11.84 2.08
C SER A 278 -19.50 -11.21 3.16
N PRO A 279 -20.79 -11.53 3.22
CA PRO A 279 -21.68 -11.03 4.26
C PRO A 279 -21.18 -11.30 5.68
N GLU A 280 -20.61 -12.49 5.91
CA GLU A 280 -20.09 -12.91 7.21
C GLU A 280 -18.89 -12.03 7.63
N ASN A 281 -17.91 -11.85 6.75
CA ASN A 281 -16.74 -11.03 7.02
C ASN A 281 -17.11 -9.55 7.19
N ALA A 282 -18.07 -9.07 6.41
CA ALA A 282 -18.58 -7.70 6.55
C ALA A 282 -19.27 -7.49 7.89
N ALA A 283 -20.07 -8.45 8.38
CA ALA A 283 -20.73 -8.38 9.68
C ALA A 283 -19.70 -8.32 10.82
N VAL A 284 -18.69 -9.18 10.77
CA VAL A 284 -17.60 -9.20 11.77
C VAL A 284 -16.86 -7.86 11.81
N LEU A 285 -16.47 -7.32 10.66
CA LEU A 285 -15.75 -6.02 10.59
C LEU A 285 -16.65 -4.85 11.01
N ARG A 286 -17.93 -4.86 10.63
CA ARG A 286 -18.91 -3.85 11.06
C ARG A 286 -19.04 -3.80 12.58
N ASP A 287 -19.22 -4.95 13.20
CA ASP A 287 -19.32 -5.07 14.65
C ASP A 287 -18.04 -4.52 15.33
N TRP A 288 -16.89 -4.89 14.79
CA TRP A 288 -15.61 -4.49 15.33
C TRP A 288 -15.37 -2.97 15.21
N PHE A 289 -15.58 -2.37 14.03
CA PHE A 289 -15.42 -0.93 13.84
C PHE A 289 -16.39 -0.12 14.71
N GLY A 290 -17.66 -0.55 14.80
CA GLY A 290 -18.67 0.14 15.58
C GLY A 290 -18.49 0.05 17.08
N LYS A 291 -18.26 -1.17 17.60
CA LYS A 291 -18.21 -1.41 19.05
C LYS A 291 -16.86 -1.10 19.67
N ILE A 292 -15.78 -1.38 18.96
CA ILE A 292 -14.44 -1.39 19.55
C ILE A 292 -13.69 -0.11 19.21
N MET A 293 -13.72 0.32 17.95
CA MET A 293 -13.00 1.53 17.54
C MET A 293 -13.81 2.83 17.67
N ALA A 294 -15.12 2.74 17.88
CA ALA A 294 -16.00 3.89 17.83
C ALA A 294 -15.85 4.74 16.54
N ILE A 295 -15.38 4.11 15.45
CA ILE A 295 -15.29 4.75 14.15
C ILE A 295 -16.71 4.85 13.58
N PRO A 296 -17.15 6.03 13.11
CA PRO A 296 -18.48 6.21 12.56
C PRO A 296 -18.73 5.23 11.39
N ILE A 297 -19.80 4.46 11.49
CA ILE A 297 -20.28 3.59 10.42
C ILE A 297 -21.40 4.30 9.68
N ARG A 298 -21.33 4.33 8.36
CA ARG A 298 -22.36 4.86 7.48
C ARG A 298 -22.90 3.77 6.60
N GLU A 299 -24.21 3.79 6.36
CA GLU A 299 -24.84 2.89 5.37
C GLU A 299 -25.01 3.66 4.05
N ARG A 300 -24.65 3.02 2.94
CA ARG A 300 -25.01 3.51 1.62
C ARG A 300 -26.13 2.63 1.07
N PRO A 301 -27.26 3.22 0.63
CA PRO A 301 -28.23 2.46 -0.13
C PRO A 301 -27.53 1.87 -1.37
N GLY A 302 -27.73 0.59 -1.62
CA GLY A 302 -27.13 -0.11 -2.76
C GLY A 302 -27.76 0.36 -4.06
N ASP A 303 -27.28 1.47 -4.61
CA ASP A 303 -27.70 1.94 -5.92
C ASP A 303 -26.68 1.59 -6.99
N ALA A 304 -27.18 0.98 -8.04
CA ALA A 304 -26.80 1.00 -9.47
C ALA A 304 -25.37 1.49 -9.89
N VAL A 305 -24.32 1.30 -9.06
CA VAL A 305 -22.98 1.81 -9.33
C VAL A 305 -22.11 0.88 -10.19
N ASP A 306 -22.69 -0.20 -10.76
CA ASP A 306 -21.97 -1.11 -11.66
C ASP A 306 -21.40 -0.42 -12.92
N SER A 307 -21.84 0.79 -13.26
CA SER A 307 -21.39 1.50 -14.48
C SER A 307 -20.17 2.42 -14.28
N ALA A 308 -19.96 2.96 -13.10
CA ALA A 308 -18.90 3.97 -12.87
C ALA A 308 -17.50 3.37 -12.65
N ILE A 309 -17.40 2.16 -12.09
CA ILE A 309 -16.11 1.51 -11.82
C ILE A 309 -15.48 0.98 -13.10
N HIS A 310 -16.28 0.57 -14.10
CA HIS A 310 -15.74 0.16 -15.39
C HIS A 310 -15.07 1.29 -16.18
N LYS A 311 -15.47 2.54 -15.96
CA LYS A 311 -14.84 3.70 -16.63
C LYS A 311 -13.50 4.10 -15.99
N ARG A 312 -13.31 3.89 -14.69
CA ARG A 312 -12.06 4.30 -14.01
C ARG A 312 -10.93 3.26 -14.12
N GLN A 313 -11.25 1.98 -14.23
CA GLN A 313 -10.22 0.94 -14.46
C GLN A 313 -9.75 0.90 -15.93
N ALA A 314 -10.54 1.36 -16.88
CA ALA A 314 -10.15 1.45 -18.29
C ALA A 314 -9.25 2.67 -18.62
N LEU A 315 -9.12 3.64 -17.70
CA LEU A 315 -8.30 4.85 -17.88
C LEU A 315 -6.93 4.76 -17.15
N SER A 316 -6.60 3.63 -16.53
CA SER A 316 -5.33 3.41 -15.83
C SER A 316 -4.47 2.29 -16.45
N ILE A 317 -4.71 1.96 -17.72
CA ILE A 317 -3.83 1.09 -18.54
C ILE A 317 -2.92 1.95 -19.41
#